data_0168ed9b26a85a1436543a311724e871
#
_entry.id   0168ed9b26a85a1436543a311724e871
#
_cell.length_a   1.000
_cell.length_b   1.000
_cell.length_c   1.000
_cell.angle_alpha   90.00
_cell.angle_beta   90.00
_cell.angle_gamma   90.00
#
_symmetry.space_group_name_H-M   'P 1'
#
loop_
_entity.id
_entity.type
_entity.pdbx_description
1 polymer ?
#
loop_
_entity_poly.entity_id
_entity_poly.type
_entity_poly.pdbx_seq_one_letter_code
_entity_poly.pdbx_strand_id
1 'polypeptide(L)'
;MASMNTVQHVDNDGKPIKEAGVSAAIKYYCNYQERCHQEVRTKLYELGCRTEEVEEYITELIESGILNEERFARLFAGGKFRMLQWGREKIRQQLKFRKISDYCIRKAMTEIDDEAYVRILNKLADKKLIELKRERSQAVKKGKLYRYLVQKGYERDLVADVIKFILDK
;
A
#
# COMPACT_ATOMS: atom_id res chain seq x y z
N MET A 1 24.68 42.44 -5.41
CA MET A 1 25.21 41.16 -5.94
C MET A 1 24.76 40.07 -4.97
N ALA A 2 23.68 39.38 -5.31
CA ALA A 2 23.16 38.30 -4.49
C ALA A 2 23.89 37.02 -4.88
N SER A 3 24.66 36.46 -3.95
CA SER A 3 25.29 35.16 -4.14
C SER A 3 24.19 34.09 -4.26
N MET A 4 24.01 33.53 -5.44
CA MET A 4 23.24 32.32 -5.62
C MET A 4 23.96 31.19 -4.88
N ASN A 5 23.43 30.82 -3.72
CA ASN A 5 23.86 29.64 -2.98
C ASN A 5 23.39 28.42 -3.79
N THR A 6 24.25 27.90 -4.63
CA THR A 6 24.01 26.65 -5.37
C THR A 6 23.95 25.51 -4.35
N VAL A 7 22.78 24.98 -4.12
CA VAL A 7 22.60 23.79 -3.27
C VAL A 7 23.22 22.61 -3.97
N GLN A 8 24.15 21.98 -3.31
CA GLN A 8 24.77 20.75 -3.80
C GLN A 8 23.91 19.56 -3.30
N HIS A 9 23.18 18.92 -4.20
CA HIS A 9 22.56 17.64 -3.95
C HIS A 9 23.68 16.59 -3.83
N VAL A 10 23.54 15.68 -2.86
CA VAL A 10 24.56 14.63 -2.63
C VAL A 10 23.93 13.24 -2.75
N ASP A 11 24.69 12.29 -3.28
CA ASP A 11 24.34 10.86 -3.27
C ASP A 11 24.57 10.24 -1.88
N ASN A 12 24.28 8.95 -1.73
CA ASN A 12 24.48 8.21 -0.48
C ASN A 12 25.94 8.16 -0.02
N ASP A 13 26.90 8.48 -0.89
CA ASP A 13 28.32 8.54 -0.62
C ASP A 13 28.82 9.99 -0.38
N GLY A 14 27.90 10.95 -0.28
CA GLY A 14 28.23 12.38 -0.04
C GLY A 14 28.76 13.14 -1.26
N LYS A 15 28.63 12.58 -2.47
CA LYS A 15 29.08 13.27 -3.70
C LYS A 15 27.99 14.17 -4.24
N PRO A 16 28.33 15.37 -4.75
CA PRO A 16 27.36 16.31 -5.29
C PRO A 16 26.72 15.75 -6.57
N ILE A 17 25.37 15.64 -6.56
CA ILE A 17 24.56 15.29 -7.72
C ILE A 17 24.14 16.58 -8.42
N LYS A 18 24.40 16.71 -9.71
CA LYS A 18 23.89 17.82 -10.54
C LYS A 18 22.38 17.66 -10.72
N GLU A 19 21.64 18.76 -10.90
CA GLU A 19 20.17 18.74 -11.15
C GLU A 19 19.74 17.72 -12.22
N ALA A 20 20.48 17.61 -13.34
CA ALA A 20 20.24 16.60 -14.34
C ALA A 20 20.35 15.16 -13.80
N GLY A 21 21.19 14.92 -12.79
CA GLY A 21 21.32 13.64 -12.11
C GLY A 21 20.14 13.32 -11.21
N VAL A 22 19.59 14.33 -10.51
CA VAL A 22 18.39 14.17 -9.67
C VAL A 22 17.17 13.82 -10.52
N SER A 23 16.93 14.55 -11.62
CA SER A 23 15.83 14.28 -12.56
C SER A 23 15.92 12.86 -13.12
N ALA A 24 17.10 12.42 -13.58
CA ALA A 24 17.31 11.07 -14.07
C ALA A 24 17.05 10.00 -12.99
N ALA A 25 17.58 10.22 -11.78
CA ALA A 25 17.44 9.28 -10.65
C ALA A 25 15.99 9.12 -10.20
N ILE A 26 15.22 10.22 -10.11
CA ILE A 26 13.82 10.15 -9.67
C ILE A 26 12.93 9.54 -10.74
N LYS A 27 13.15 9.83 -12.03
CA LYS A 27 12.46 9.19 -13.14
C LYS A 27 12.74 7.69 -13.19
N TYR A 28 13.98 7.27 -13.01
CA TYR A 28 14.35 5.86 -12.90
C TYR A 28 13.63 5.18 -11.71
N TYR A 29 13.63 5.83 -10.54
CA TYR A 29 12.97 5.32 -9.32
C TYR A 29 11.46 5.09 -9.52
N CYS A 30 10.79 6.01 -10.22
CA CYS A 30 9.36 5.89 -10.52
C CYS A 30 9.07 4.86 -11.63
N ASN A 31 9.96 4.74 -12.65
CA ASN A 31 9.77 3.78 -13.74
C ASN A 31 10.08 2.34 -13.34
N TYR A 32 10.94 2.13 -12.32
CA TYR A 32 11.26 0.79 -11.82
C TYR A 32 10.05 0.09 -11.23
N GLN A 33 9.21 0.82 -10.48
CA GLN A 33 7.90 0.38 -10.00
C GLN A 33 7.02 1.57 -9.65
N GLU A 34 5.70 1.37 -9.67
CA GLU A 34 4.75 2.40 -9.24
C GLU A 34 5.04 2.89 -7.83
N ARG A 35 5.03 4.22 -7.66
CA ARG A 35 5.30 4.91 -6.39
C ARG A 35 4.16 5.84 -6.03
N CYS A 36 3.92 6.01 -4.73
CA CYS A 36 3.04 7.08 -4.26
C CYS A 36 3.81 8.39 -4.08
N HIS A 37 3.08 9.50 -4.02
CA HIS A 37 3.68 10.84 -3.84
C HIS A 37 4.56 10.91 -2.58
N GLN A 38 4.18 10.22 -1.51
CA GLN A 38 4.95 10.20 -0.27
C GLN A 38 6.32 9.51 -0.44
N GLU A 39 6.38 8.41 -1.19
CA GLU A 39 7.63 7.69 -1.47
C GLU A 39 8.56 8.53 -2.36
N VAL A 40 7.99 9.19 -3.37
CA VAL A 40 8.75 10.10 -4.26
C VAL A 40 9.28 11.29 -3.48
N ARG A 41 8.46 11.91 -2.63
CA ARG A 41 8.87 13.03 -1.76
C ARG A 41 10.03 12.63 -0.85
N THR A 42 9.93 11.49 -0.20
CA THR A 42 11.01 10.96 0.64
C THR A 42 12.28 10.73 -0.17
N LYS A 43 12.16 10.15 -1.37
CA LYS A 43 13.32 9.91 -2.23
C LYS A 43 14.00 11.17 -2.71
N LEU A 44 13.24 12.21 -3.03
CA LEU A 44 13.78 13.52 -3.41
C LEU A 44 14.54 14.20 -2.25
N TYR A 45 14.01 14.11 -1.02
CA TYR A 45 14.75 14.59 0.16
C TYR A 45 16.05 13.80 0.40
N GLU A 46 16.05 12.47 0.19
CA GLU A 46 17.27 11.66 0.25
C GLU A 46 18.30 12.06 -0.83
N LEU A 47 17.85 12.56 -1.97
CA LEU A 47 18.69 13.08 -3.03
C LEU A 47 19.17 14.53 -2.75
N GLY A 48 18.81 15.11 -1.59
CA GLY A 48 19.25 16.42 -1.14
C GLY A 48 18.41 17.60 -1.66
N CYS A 49 17.23 17.34 -2.26
CA CYS A 49 16.33 18.39 -2.73
C CYS A 49 15.73 19.19 -1.57
N ARG A 50 15.53 20.49 -1.76
CA ARG A 50 14.75 21.35 -0.85
C ARG A 50 13.27 21.21 -1.13
N THR A 51 12.46 21.71 -0.21
CA THR A 51 11.00 21.57 -0.29
C THR A 51 10.40 22.11 -1.58
N GLU A 52 10.86 23.26 -2.05
CA GLU A 52 10.40 23.90 -3.28
C GLU A 52 10.72 23.02 -4.50
N GLU A 53 11.96 22.52 -4.59
CA GLU A 53 12.42 21.63 -5.65
C GLU A 53 11.67 20.28 -5.65
N VAL A 54 11.35 19.76 -4.45
CA VAL A 54 10.56 18.52 -4.30
C VAL A 54 9.19 18.67 -4.92
N GLU A 55 8.48 19.80 -4.66
CA GLU A 55 7.15 20.03 -5.22
C GLU A 55 7.20 20.28 -6.74
N GLU A 56 8.25 20.92 -7.25
CA GLU A 56 8.49 21.09 -8.69
C GLU A 56 8.68 19.74 -9.39
N TYR A 57 9.56 18.87 -8.86
CA TYR A 57 9.77 17.52 -9.41
C TYR A 57 8.49 16.67 -9.35
N ILE A 58 7.74 16.72 -8.27
CA ILE A 58 6.48 15.99 -8.15
C ILE A 58 5.48 16.47 -9.22
N THR A 59 5.36 17.79 -9.42
CA THR A 59 4.50 18.37 -10.44
C THR A 59 4.89 17.90 -11.84
N GLU A 60 6.19 17.97 -12.20
CA GLU A 60 6.71 17.48 -13.47
C GLU A 60 6.40 15.99 -13.70
N LEU A 61 6.58 15.16 -12.66
CA LEU A 61 6.31 13.71 -12.75
C LEU A 61 4.82 13.41 -12.93
N ILE A 62 3.93 14.20 -12.33
CA ILE A 62 2.49 14.08 -12.52
C ILE A 62 2.09 14.51 -13.94
N GLU A 63 2.54 15.67 -14.40
CA GLU A 63 2.24 16.20 -15.74
C GLU A 63 2.75 15.28 -16.86
N SER A 64 3.90 14.66 -16.65
CA SER A 64 4.45 13.66 -17.60
C SER A 64 3.79 12.29 -17.49
N GLY A 65 2.83 12.09 -16.55
CA GLY A 65 2.15 10.81 -16.33
C GLY A 65 3.02 9.70 -15.72
N ILE A 66 4.26 10.00 -15.33
CA ILE A 66 5.16 9.05 -14.66
C ILE A 66 4.65 8.76 -13.25
N LEU A 67 4.18 9.78 -12.53
CA LEU A 67 3.61 9.64 -11.21
C LEU A 67 2.08 9.76 -11.28
N ASN A 68 1.37 8.70 -10.87
CA ASN A 68 -0.10 8.66 -10.90
C ASN A 68 -0.64 7.96 -9.66
N GLU A 69 -1.33 8.72 -8.81
CA GLU A 69 -1.84 8.24 -7.53
C GLU A 69 -2.91 7.14 -7.68
N GLU A 70 -3.84 7.30 -8.64
CA GLU A 70 -4.89 6.31 -8.87
C GLU A 70 -4.31 4.99 -9.37
N ARG A 71 -3.37 5.05 -10.34
CA ARG A 71 -2.69 3.86 -10.86
C ARG A 71 -1.92 3.14 -9.77
N PHE A 72 -1.17 3.85 -8.93
CA PHE A 72 -0.51 3.29 -7.74
C PHE A 72 -1.51 2.60 -6.82
N ALA A 73 -2.60 3.28 -6.45
CA ALA A 73 -3.58 2.76 -5.51
C ALA A 73 -4.25 1.48 -6.02
N ARG A 74 -4.62 1.42 -7.31
CA ARG A 74 -5.20 0.23 -7.96
C ARG A 74 -4.23 -0.95 -7.95
N LEU A 75 -2.99 -0.75 -8.39
CA LEU A 75 -1.98 -1.80 -8.40
C LEU A 75 -1.63 -2.29 -7.00
N PHE A 76 -1.55 -1.37 -6.03
CA PHE A 76 -1.33 -1.71 -4.63
C PHE A 76 -2.47 -2.59 -4.09
N ALA A 77 -3.73 -2.19 -4.27
CA ALA A 77 -4.88 -2.93 -3.76
C ALA A 77 -4.97 -4.31 -4.38
N GLY A 78 -4.95 -4.41 -5.70
CA GLY A 78 -4.99 -5.69 -6.41
C GLY A 78 -3.82 -6.60 -6.07
N GLY A 79 -2.61 -6.06 -5.99
CA GLY A 79 -1.40 -6.80 -5.63
C GLY A 79 -1.47 -7.35 -4.20
N LYS A 80 -1.83 -6.52 -3.20
CA LYS A 80 -1.91 -6.96 -1.79
C LYS A 80 -3.02 -7.98 -1.56
N PHE A 81 -4.15 -7.85 -2.25
CA PHE A 81 -5.20 -8.83 -2.21
C PHE A 81 -4.75 -10.18 -2.81
N ARG A 82 -4.24 -10.18 -4.05
CA ARG A 82 -3.86 -11.43 -4.75
C ARG A 82 -2.68 -12.15 -4.11
N MET A 83 -1.63 -11.41 -3.71
CA MET A 83 -0.40 -12.02 -3.22
C MET A 83 -0.41 -12.29 -1.71
N LEU A 84 -0.97 -11.37 -0.90
CA LEU A 84 -0.94 -11.44 0.56
C LEU A 84 -2.29 -11.80 1.17
N GLN A 85 -3.34 -11.88 0.35
CA GLN A 85 -4.70 -12.18 0.79
C GLN A 85 -5.19 -11.20 1.88
N TRP A 86 -4.83 -9.90 1.71
CA TRP A 86 -5.28 -8.87 2.62
C TRP A 86 -6.74 -8.51 2.34
N GLY A 87 -7.50 -8.29 3.42
CA GLY A 87 -8.84 -7.73 3.37
C GLY A 87 -8.84 -6.23 3.07
N ARG A 88 -9.98 -5.72 2.64
CA ARG A 88 -10.20 -4.32 2.23
C ARG A 88 -9.84 -3.32 3.32
N GLU A 89 -10.16 -3.62 4.57
CA GLU A 89 -9.86 -2.71 5.70
C GLU A 89 -8.36 -2.46 5.85
N LYS A 90 -7.54 -3.52 5.79
CA LYS A 90 -6.09 -3.40 5.86
C LYS A 90 -5.51 -2.65 4.67
N ILE A 91 -6.01 -2.91 3.47
CA ILE A 91 -5.59 -2.22 2.24
C ILE A 91 -5.92 -0.73 2.34
N ARG A 92 -7.15 -0.37 2.75
CA ARG A 92 -7.56 1.04 2.97
C ARG A 92 -6.66 1.74 3.98
N GLN A 93 -6.39 1.11 5.12
CA GLN A 93 -5.50 1.67 6.15
C GLN A 93 -4.09 1.92 5.59
N GLN A 94 -3.55 1.00 4.82
CA GLN A 94 -2.23 1.13 4.22
C GLN A 94 -2.16 2.22 3.15
N LEU A 95 -3.22 2.41 2.37
CA LEU A 95 -3.32 3.51 1.41
C LEU A 95 -3.48 4.86 2.12
N LYS A 96 -4.31 4.94 3.16
CA LYS A 96 -4.44 6.15 4.00
C LYS A 96 -3.13 6.54 4.68
N PHE A 97 -2.39 5.57 5.19
CA PHE A 97 -1.07 5.82 5.78
C PHE A 97 -0.10 6.45 4.76
N ARG A 98 -0.22 6.10 3.48
CA ARG A 98 0.54 6.69 2.36
C ARG A 98 -0.04 8.01 1.84
N LYS A 99 -1.01 8.57 2.55
CA LYS A 99 -1.70 9.82 2.21
C LYS A 99 -2.37 9.79 0.83
N ILE A 100 -2.81 8.61 0.39
CA ILE A 100 -3.60 8.47 -0.83
C ILE A 100 -4.99 9.06 -0.60
N SER A 101 -5.50 9.81 -1.58
CA SER A 101 -6.82 10.45 -1.51
C SER A 101 -7.95 9.42 -1.40
N ASP A 102 -9.02 9.80 -0.70
CA ASP A 102 -10.19 8.92 -0.55
C ASP A 102 -10.83 8.56 -1.90
N TYR A 103 -10.72 9.44 -2.90
CA TYR A 103 -11.15 9.17 -4.28
C TYR A 103 -10.34 7.99 -4.86
N CYS A 104 -9.02 8.06 -4.85
CA CYS A 104 -8.15 7.01 -5.37
C CYS A 104 -8.31 5.69 -4.58
N ILE A 105 -8.54 5.77 -3.25
CA ILE A 105 -8.82 4.59 -2.44
C ILE A 105 -10.13 3.92 -2.89
N ARG A 106 -11.22 4.68 -3.09
CA ARG A 106 -12.48 4.10 -3.60
C ARG A 106 -12.28 3.42 -4.96
N LYS A 107 -11.55 4.07 -5.87
CA LYS A 107 -11.21 3.49 -7.18
C LYS A 107 -10.36 2.22 -7.04
N ALA A 108 -9.41 2.20 -6.13
CA ALA A 108 -8.57 1.02 -5.88
C ALA A 108 -9.36 -0.18 -5.36
N MET A 109 -10.43 0.04 -4.58
CA MET A 109 -11.26 -1.06 -4.06
C MET A 109 -12.00 -1.82 -5.16
N THR A 110 -12.23 -1.23 -6.34
CA THR A 110 -12.84 -1.92 -7.48
C THR A 110 -11.95 -3.00 -8.12
N GLU A 111 -10.65 -3.02 -7.78
CA GLU A 111 -9.72 -4.08 -8.20
C GLU A 111 -9.90 -5.41 -7.44
N ILE A 112 -10.75 -5.40 -6.42
CA ILE A 112 -11.01 -6.56 -5.56
C ILE A 112 -12.40 -7.08 -5.89
N ASP A 113 -12.44 -8.13 -6.70
CA ASP A 113 -13.67 -8.81 -7.06
C ASP A 113 -14.40 -9.41 -5.85
N ASP A 114 -15.70 -9.18 -5.73
CA ASP A 114 -16.49 -9.57 -4.56
C ASP A 114 -16.58 -11.10 -4.39
N GLU A 115 -16.74 -11.84 -5.47
CA GLU A 115 -16.80 -13.31 -5.42
C GLU A 115 -15.45 -13.90 -5.02
N ALA A 116 -14.36 -13.41 -5.62
CA ALA A 116 -13.02 -13.82 -5.26
C ALA A 116 -12.71 -13.46 -3.80
N TYR A 117 -13.21 -12.30 -3.33
CA TYR A 117 -13.01 -11.84 -1.96
C TYR A 117 -13.60 -12.81 -0.93
N VAL A 118 -14.87 -13.19 -1.10
CA VAL A 118 -15.55 -14.15 -0.22
C VAL A 118 -14.91 -15.53 -0.31
N ARG A 119 -14.57 -15.98 -1.51
CA ARG A 119 -13.89 -17.27 -1.73
C ARG A 119 -12.55 -17.35 -1.00
N ILE A 120 -11.73 -16.28 -1.06
CA ILE A 120 -10.43 -16.24 -0.37
C ILE A 120 -10.62 -16.19 1.14
N LEU A 121 -11.60 -15.42 1.64
CA LEU A 121 -11.92 -15.37 3.07
C LEU A 121 -12.28 -16.75 3.61
N ASN A 122 -13.17 -17.49 2.94
CA ASN A 122 -13.54 -18.85 3.31
C ASN A 122 -12.32 -19.80 3.30
N LYS A 123 -11.50 -19.75 2.26
CA LYS A 123 -10.25 -20.53 2.20
C LYS A 123 -9.30 -20.24 3.35
N LEU A 124 -9.15 -18.98 3.75
CA LEU A 124 -8.33 -18.60 4.89
C LEU A 124 -8.91 -19.11 6.21
N ALA A 125 -10.24 -19.05 6.36
CA ALA A 125 -10.94 -19.56 7.53
C ALA A 125 -10.76 -21.08 7.66
N ASP A 126 -10.98 -21.83 6.59
CA ASP A 126 -10.79 -23.30 6.56
C ASP A 126 -9.35 -23.69 6.90
N LYS A 127 -8.37 -23.03 6.26
CA LYS A 127 -6.96 -23.26 6.56
C LYS A 127 -6.64 -23.02 8.04
N LYS A 128 -7.16 -21.93 8.60
CA LYS A 128 -6.93 -21.60 10.02
C LYS A 128 -7.62 -22.61 10.96
N LEU A 129 -8.79 -23.08 10.61
CA LEU A 129 -9.49 -24.14 11.37
C LEU A 129 -8.70 -25.45 11.40
N ILE A 130 -8.05 -25.82 10.30
CA ILE A 130 -7.17 -27.00 10.24
C ILE A 130 -6.00 -26.84 11.25
N GLU A 131 -5.39 -25.67 11.32
CA GLU A 131 -4.35 -25.36 12.30
C GLU A 131 -4.85 -25.45 13.75
N LEU A 132 -6.14 -25.11 13.98
CA LEU A 132 -6.78 -25.11 15.27
C LEU A 132 -7.47 -26.44 15.65
N LYS A 133 -7.21 -27.54 14.93
CA LYS A 133 -7.83 -28.86 15.19
C LYS A 133 -7.61 -29.37 16.62
N ARG A 134 -6.46 -29.08 17.22
CA ARG A 134 -6.12 -29.50 18.58
C ARG A 134 -6.75 -28.66 19.69
N GLU A 135 -7.33 -27.50 19.32
CA GLU A 135 -8.04 -26.64 20.30
C GLU A 135 -9.37 -27.29 20.68
N ARG A 136 -9.55 -27.60 21.95
CA ARG A 136 -10.76 -28.28 22.46
C ARG A 136 -11.91 -27.31 22.71
N SER A 137 -11.61 -26.08 23.12
CA SER A 137 -12.63 -25.08 23.42
C SER A 137 -13.12 -24.40 22.14
N GLN A 138 -14.41 -24.55 21.85
CA GLN A 138 -15.05 -23.88 20.70
C GLN A 138 -15.00 -22.36 20.82
N ALA A 139 -15.16 -21.82 22.03
CA ALA A 139 -15.06 -20.37 22.26
C ALA A 139 -13.65 -19.83 21.95
N VAL A 140 -12.60 -20.55 22.37
CA VAL A 140 -11.21 -20.19 22.07
C VAL A 140 -10.92 -20.31 20.58
N LYS A 141 -11.41 -21.38 19.95
CA LYS A 141 -11.26 -21.61 18.50
C LYS A 141 -11.88 -20.46 17.70
N LYS A 142 -13.14 -20.11 18.02
CA LYS A 142 -13.86 -18.97 17.43
C LYS A 142 -13.08 -17.65 17.60
N GLY A 143 -12.61 -17.37 18.80
CA GLY A 143 -11.85 -16.16 19.10
C GLY A 143 -10.51 -16.07 18.36
N LYS A 144 -9.77 -17.19 18.22
CA LYS A 144 -8.52 -17.26 17.46
C LYS A 144 -8.76 -17.05 15.96
N LEU A 145 -9.80 -17.68 15.41
CA LEU A 145 -10.19 -17.55 14.00
C LEU A 145 -10.62 -16.12 13.70
N TYR A 146 -11.49 -15.53 14.50
CA TYR A 146 -11.93 -14.14 14.36
C TYR A 146 -10.74 -13.18 14.35
N ARG A 147 -9.86 -13.27 15.33
CA ARG A 147 -8.69 -12.42 15.43
C ARG A 147 -7.78 -12.52 14.23
N TYR A 148 -7.53 -13.72 13.73
CA TYR A 148 -6.72 -13.97 12.55
C TYR A 148 -7.30 -13.29 11.30
N LEU A 149 -8.59 -13.45 11.03
CA LEU A 149 -9.24 -12.89 9.84
C LEU A 149 -9.33 -11.36 9.91
N VAL A 150 -9.63 -10.81 11.09
CA VAL A 150 -9.63 -9.35 11.30
C VAL A 150 -8.22 -8.77 11.16
N GLN A 151 -7.16 -9.44 11.63
CA GLN A 151 -5.77 -9.03 11.41
C GLN A 151 -5.34 -9.09 9.94
N LYS A 152 -5.95 -9.99 9.15
CA LYS A 152 -5.81 -10.00 7.69
C LYS A 152 -6.49 -8.80 7.03
N GLY A 153 -7.39 -8.12 7.73
CA GLY A 153 -8.07 -6.90 7.29
C GLY A 153 -9.44 -7.13 6.65
N TYR A 154 -10.07 -8.26 6.95
CA TYR A 154 -11.46 -8.49 6.55
C TYR A 154 -12.42 -7.77 7.48
N GLU A 155 -13.56 -7.33 6.96
CA GLU A 155 -14.61 -6.61 7.68
C GLU A 155 -15.18 -7.48 8.80
N ARG A 156 -15.38 -6.88 9.98
CA ARG A 156 -15.77 -7.61 11.19
C ARG A 156 -17.09 -8.36 11.05
N ASP A 157 -18.07 -7.74 10.40
CA ASP A 157 -19.40 -8.31 10.20
C ASP A 157 -19.31 -9.52 9.27
N LEU A 158 -18.62 -9.38 8.14
CA LEU A 158 -18.39 -10.47 7.19
C LEU A 158 -17.62 -11.64 7.84
N VAL A 159 -16.64 -11.35 8.67
CA VAL A 159 -15.88 -12.36 9.43
C VAL A 159 -16.80 -13.10 10.42
N ALA A 160 -17.68 -12.38 11.12
CA ALA A 160 -18.63 -12.97 12.05
C ALA A 160 -19.60 -13.93 11.34
N ASP A 161 -20.12 -13.52 10.18
CA ASP A 161 -21.04 -14.33 9.37
C ASP A 161 -20.38 -15.61 8.85
N VAL A 162 -19.15 -15.49 8.32
CA VAL A 162 -18.37 -16.64 7.85
C VAL A 162 -18.07 -17.62 8.99
N ILE A 163 -17.68 -17.12 10.15
CA ILE A 163 -17.39 -17.97 11.31
C ILE A 163 -18.64 -18.69 11.79
N LYS A 164 -19.78 -17.99 11.85
CA LYS A 164 -21.08 -18.59 12.21
C LYS A 164 -21.42 -19.72 11.23
N PHE A 165 -21.38 -19.45 9.94
CA PHE A 165 -21.67 -20.44 8.90
C PHE A 165 -20.78 -21.69 8.97
N ILE A 166 -19.50 -21.54 9.28
CA ILE A 166 -18.55 -22.65 9.31
C ILE A 166 -18.66 -23.48 10.61
N LEU A 167 -18.97 -22.85 11.75
CA LEU A 167 -19.01 -23.53 13.05
C LEU A 167 -20.40 -24.08 13.42
N ASP A 168 -21.46 -23.64 12.73
CA ASP A 168 -22.83 -24.14 12.90
C ASP A 168 -23.12 -25.36 12.00
N LYS A 169 -22.14 -25.80 11.21
CA LYS A 169 -22.14 -27.07 10.45
C LYS A 169 -21.67 -28.23 11.31
#